data_eb0187b36171e4f8ebcac49a281956de
#
_entry.id   eb0187b36171e4f8ebcac49a281956de
#
_cell.length_a   1.000
_cell.length_b   1.000
_cell.length_c   1.000
_cell.angle_alpha   90.00
_cell.angle_beta   90.00
_cell.angle_gamma   90.00
#
_symmetry.space_group_name_H-M   'P 1'
#
loop_
_entity.id
_entity.type
_entity.pdbx_description
1 polymer ?
#
loop_
_entity_poly.entity_id
_entity_poly.type
_entity_poly.pdbx_seq_one_letter_code
_entity_poly.pdbx_strand_id
1 'polypeptide(L)'
;SMEDGTLVLLDLGARIDGYNSDITRTYPVNGRFTERQKQVYDIVLAANRRIVEIAKPGMTTKELNEVCKDVLADGLMKLGLIKNSVEISKYYMHGVSHHLGIDVHDVTVDSNSRLRPGAIISDEPGLYIDEWEIGIRIEDDVLITEDGAVCLSEDIIRTTEDIEAYMAEHKKN
;
A
#
# COMPACT_ATOMS: atom_id res chain seq x y z
N SER A 1 2.61 13.43 -21.13
CA SER A 1 3.46 12.26 -21.45
C SER A 1 4.23 11.85 -20.22
N MET A 2 4.39 10.55 -20.02
CA MET A 2 5.24 10.02 -18.94
C MET A 2 6.71 10.25 -19.29
N GLU A 3 7.50 10.70 -18.33
CA GLU A 3 8.91 11.01 -18.52
C GLU A 3 9.80 9.83 -18.10
N ASP A 4 10.93 9.65 -18.80
CA ASP A 4 11.92 8.62 -18.47
C ASP A 4 12.48 8.83 -17.05
N GLY A 5 12.59 7.74 -16.29
CA GLY A 5 13.08 7.78 -14.90
C GLY A 5 12.02 8.17 -13.84
N THR A 6 10.79 8.53 -14.25
CA THR A 6 9.70 8.80 -13.31
C THR A 6 8.94 7.51 -12.95
N LEU A 7 8.06 7.61 -11.94
CA LEU A 7 7.15 6.56 -11.52
C LEU A 7 5.74 6.84 -12.04
N VAL A 8 4.99 5.77 -12.28
CA VAL A 8 3.54 5.82 -12.49
C VAL A 8 2.86 5.01 -11.40
N LEU A 9 1.98 5.66 -10.66
CA LEU A 9 1.10 5.04 -9.69
C LEU A 9 -0.23 4.75 -10.38
N LEU A 10 -0.66 3.51 -10.38
CA LEU A 10 -1.92 3.04 -10.93
C LEU A 10 -2.79 2.52 -9.80
N ASP A 11 -3.91 3.17 -9.59
CA ASP A 11 -4.94 2.83 -8.63
C ASP A 11 -6.17 2.37 -9.44
N LEU A 12 -6.46 1.09 -9.39
CA LEU A 12 -7.40 0.41 -10.28
C LEU A 12 -8.28 -0.56 -9.49
N GLY A 13 -9.58 -0.49 -9.74
CA GLY A 13 -10.54 -1.43 -9.18
C GLY A 13 -11.42 -2.08 -10.24
N ALA A 14 -12.03 -3.18 -9.89
CA ALA A 14 -13.08 -3.84 -10.65
C ALA A 14 -14.34 -3.96 -9.82
N ARG A 15 -15.50 -4.06 -10.48
CA ARG A 15 -16.77 -4.33 -9.80
C ARG A 15 -17.41 -5.55 -10.41
N ILE A 16 -17.62 -6.60 -9.59
CA ILE A 16 -18.26 -7.85 -10.00
C ILE A 16 -19.43 -8.13 -9.08
N ASP A 17 -20.60 -8.34 -9.66
CA ASP A 17 -21.86 -8.60 -8.96
C ASP A 17 -22.18 -7.57 -7.85
N GLY A 18 -21.72 -6.33 -8.05
CA GLY A 18 -21.94 -5.22 -7.12
C GLY A 18 -20.88 -5.08 -6.04
N TYR A 19 -19.88 -5.96 -5.96
CA TYR A 19 -18.76 -5.87 -5.01
C TYR A 19 -17.52 -5.27 -5.69
N ASN A 20 -16.83 -4.37 -5.01
CA ASN A 20 -15.65 -3.67 -5.54
C ASN A 20 -14.34 -4.31 -5.02
N SER A 21 -13.29 -4.19 -5.84
CA SER A 21 -11.89 -4.35 -5.44
C SER A 21 -11.15 -3.03 -5.57
N ASP A 22 -10.01 -2.91 -4.90
CA ASP A 22 -9.16 -1.71 -4.91
C ASP A 22 -7.68 -2.11 -4.83
N ILE A 23 -6.94 -1.86 -5.89
CA ILE A 23 -5.55 -2.31 -6.01
C ILE A 23 -4.68 -1.19 -6.54
N THR A 24 -3.66 -0.84 -5.79
CA THR A 24 -2.63 0.10 -6.25
C THR A 24 -1.29 -0.59 -6.45
N ARG A 25 -0.64 -0.25 -7.54
CA ARG A 25 0.78 -0.56 -7.79
C ARG A 25 1.49 0.66 -8.33
N THR A 26 2.78 0.78 -8.00
CA THR A 26 3.64 1.84 -8.53
C THR A 26 4.75 1.22 -9.37
N TYR A 27 4.90 1.69 -10.60
CA TYR A 27 5.81 1.15 -11.60
C TYR A 27 6.80 2.21 -12.10
N PRO A 28 8.06 1.85 -12.43
CA PRO A 28 8.99 2.75 -13.10
C PRO A 28 8.64 2.86 -14.59
N VAL A 29 8.50 4.07 -15.11
CA VAL A 29 8.10 4.31 -16.52
C VAL A 29 9.04 3.61 -17.52
N ASN A 30 10.32 3.58 -17.24
CA ASN A 30 11.32 2.96 -18.13
C ASN A 30 11.62 1.49 -17.82
N GLY A 31 10.93 0.89 -16.85
CA GLY A 31 11.11 -0.50 -16.44
C GLY A 31 12.23 -0.74 -15.42
N ARG A 32 12.81 0.32 -14.84
CA ARG A 32 13.83 0.22 -13.80
C ARG A 32 13.65 1.28 -12.73
N PHE A 33 13.62 0.86 -11.49
CA PHE A 33 13.66 1.76 -10.36
C PHE A 33 15.08 2.32 -10.16
N THR A 34 15.18 3.58 -9.80
CA THR A 34 16.43 4.12 -9.23
C THR A 34 16.66 3.55 -7.84
N GLU A 35 17.87 3.60 -7.33
CA GLU A 35 18.19 3.13 -5.97
C GLU A 35 17.33 3.82 -4.89
N ARG A 36 17.10 5.12 -5.04
CA ARG A 36 16.27 5.89 -4.13
C ARG A 36 14.79 5.48 -4.20
N GLN A 37 14.28 5.21 -5.40
CA GLN A 37 12.92 4.70 -5.59
C GLN A 37 12.76 3.32 -4.95
N LYS A 38 13.74 2.41 -5.09
CA LYS A 38 13.74 1.10 -4.43
C LYS A 38 13.69 1.22 -2.92
N GLN A 39 14.54 2.06 -2.33
CA GLN A 39 14.55 2.28 -0.88
C GLN A 39 13.18 2.72 -0.35
N VAL A 40 12.52 3.67 -1.02
CA VAL A 40 11.17 4.11 -0.64
C VAL A 40 10.14 3.00 -0.88
N TYR A 41 10.23 2.31 -2.01
CA TYR A 41 9.33 1.21 -2.36
C TYR A 41 9.37 0.09 -1.32
N ASP A 42 10.58 -0.31 -0.90
CA ASP A 42 10.77 -1.38 0.08
C ASP A 42 10.22 -1.01 1.46
N ILE A 43 10.27 0.27 1.84
CA ILE A 43 9.63 0.75 3.08
C ILE A 43 8.10 0.61 2.99
N VAL A 44 7.50 1.02 1.88
CA VAL A 44 6.05 0.90 1.66
C VAL A 44 5.64 -0.57 1.60
N LEU A 45 6.39 -1.42 0.89
CA LEU A 45 6.14 -2.86 0.82
C LEU A 45 6.26 -3.54 2.19
N ALA A 46 7.22 -3.11 3.02
CA ALA A 46 7.34 -3.63 4.38
C ALA A 46 6.14 -3.26 5.25
N ALA A 47 5.59 -2.06 5.09
CA ALA A 47 4.38 -1.64 5.79
C ALA A 47 3.16 -2.46 5.33
N ASN A 48 2.95 -2.63 4.01
CA ASN A 48 1.88 -3.45 3.45
C ASN A 48 1.93 -4.89 3.99
N ARG A 49 3.09 -5.56 3.90
CA ARG A 49 3.26 -6.92 4.45
C ARG A 49 2.97 -7.00 5.94
N ARG A 50 3.38 -5.96 6.68
CA ARG A 50 3.16 -5.92 8.14
C ARG A 50 1.68 -5.84 8.49
N ILE A 51 0.88 -5.10 7.74
CA ILE A 51 -0.57 -5.02 7.97
C ILE A 51 -1.24 -6.38 7.76
N VAL A 52 -0.96 -7.05 6.64
CA VAL A 52 -1.50 -8.41 6.38
C VAL A 52 -1.11 -9.38 7.50
N GLU A 53 0.14 -9.31 7.98
CA GLU A 53 0.64 -10.19 9.05
C GLU A 53 -0.09 -10.04 10.38
N ILE A 54 -0.49 -8.82 10.74
CA ILE A 54 -1.07 -8.54 12.07
C ILE A 54 -2.59 -8.42 12.07
N ALA A 55 -3.19 -8.14 10.92
CA ALA A 55 -4.64 -7.91 10.83
C ALA A 55 -5.40 -9.15 11.29
N LYS A 56 -6.41 -8.94 12.14
CA LYS A 56 -7.23 -10.01 12.70
C LYS A 56 -8.53 -9.46 13.26
N PRO A 57 -9.52 -10.31 13.53
CA PRO A 57 -10.75 -9.91 14.19
C PRO A 57 -10.49 -9.18 15.51
N GLY A 58 -11.29 -8.16 15.76
CA GLY A 58 -11.22 -7.34 16.99
C GLY A 58 -10.29 -6.13 16.89
N MET A 59 -9.39 -6.06 15.92
CA MET A 59 -8.62 -4.84 15.62
C MET A 59 -9.50 -3.80 14.93
N THR A 60 -9.05 -2.56 14.95
CA THR A 60 -9.65 -1.43 14.22
C THR A 60 -8.72 -0.99 13.10
N THR A 61 -9.25 -0.34 12.06
CA THR A 61 -8.42 0.28 11.01
C THR A 61 -7.47 1.34 11.59
N LYS A 62 -7.87 2.00 12.68
CA LYS A 62 -7.02 2.96 13.38
C LYS A 62 -5.79 2.27 14.01
N GLU A 63 -5.96 1.12 14.65
CA GLU A 63 -4.83 0.35 15.22
C GLU A 63 -3.89 -0.12 14.11
N LEU A 64 -4.41 -0.59 12.97
CA LEU A 64 -3.61 -0.93 11.79
C LEU A 64 -2.83 0.29 11.28
N ASN A 65 -3.48 1.46 11.22
CA ASN A 65 -2.83 2.69 10.76
C ASN A 65 -1.68 3.15 11.67
N GLU A 66 -1.79 2.99 12.99
CA GLU A 66 -0.67 3.30 13.89
C GLU A 66 0.53 2.37 13.63
N VAL A 67 0.31 1.06 13.43
CA VAL A 67 1.40 0.14 13.07
C VAL A 67 2.01 0.49 11.71
N CYS A 68 1.19 0.85 10.72
CA CYS A 68 1.68 1.34 9.43
C CYS A 68 2.61 2.55 9.60
N LYS A 69 2.17 3.56 10.36
CA LYS A 69 2.97 4.75 10.66
C LYS A 69 4.31 4.42 11.30
N ASP A 70 4.33 3.47 12.25
CA ASP A 70 5.57 3.07 12.91
C ASP A 70 6.56 2.49 11.91
N VAL A 71 6.13 1.58 11.02
CA VAL A 71 6.99 0.98 9.99
C VAL A 71 7.50 2.03 9.01
N LEU A 72 6.61 2.90 8.51
CA LEU A 72 6.98 3.96 7.58
C LEU A 72 7.94 4.97 8.22
N ALA A 73 7.69 5.38 9.48
CA ALA A 73 8.54 6.31 10.21
C ALA A 73 9.94 5.74 10.44
N ASP A 74 10.05 4.47 10.83
CA ASP A 74 11.33 3.80 11.00
C ASP A 74 12.15 3.79 9.69
N GLY A 75 11.50 3.53 8.57
CA GLY A 75 12.11 3.60 7.25
C GLY A 75 12.58 5.01 6.90
N LEU A 76 11.73 6.01 7.09
CA LEU A 76 12.06 7.41 6.81
C LEU A 76 13.18 7.94 7.70
N MET A 77 13.25 7.52 8.96
CA MET A 77 14.37 7.86 9.86
C MET A 77 15.69 7.25 9.37
N LYS A 78 15.68 6.01 8.88
CA LYS A 78 16.88 5.36 8.30
C LYS A 78 17.36 6.08 7.04
N LEU A 79 16.45 6.65 6.25
CA LEU A 79 16.77 7.48 5.08
C LEU A 79 17.19 8.91 5.46
N GLY A 80 17.05 9.31 6.72
CA GLY A 80 17.38 10.66 7.21
C GLY A 80 16.38 11.74 6.80
N LEU A 81 15.18 11.35 6.35
CA LEU A 81 14.11 12.28 5.93
C LEU A 81 13.36 12.88 7.11
N ILE A 82 13.23 12.15 8.20
CA ILE A 82 12.64 12.62 9.47
C ILE A 82 13.58 12.30 10.63
N LYS A 83 13.44 13.03 11.73
CA LYS A 83 14.24 12.85 12.96
C LYS A 83 13.49 12.05 14.03
N ASN A 84 12.18 12.05 13.97
CA ASN A 84 11.30 11.33 14.91
C ASN A 84 9.98 10.98 14.23
N SER A 85 9.23 10.04 14.79
CA SER A 85 7.99 9.53 14.21
C SER A 85 6.86 10.55 14.10
N VAL A 86 6.89 11.64 14.87
CA VAL A 86 5.85 12.68 14.79
C VAL A 86 5.87 13.41 13.43
N GLU A 87 7.03 13.45 12.78
CA GLU A 87 7.20 14.11 11.49
C GLU A 87 6.65 13.30 10.30
N ILE A 88 6.13 12.09 10.54
CA ILE A 88 5.63 11.21 9.47
C ILE A 88 4.52 11.85 8.63
N SER A 89 3.69 12.70 9.24
CA SER A 89 2.60 13.40 8.55
C SER A 89 3.06 14.29 7.39
N LYS A 90 4.35 14.57 7.28
CA LYS A 90 4.95 15.28 6.14
C LYS A 90 4.93 14.43 4.87
N TYR A 91 4.99 13.09 5.00
CA TYR A 91 5.16 12.15 3.89
C TYR A 91 4.06 11.10 3.79
N TYR A 92 3.21 10.99 4.82
CA TYR A 92 2.08 10.06 4.87
C TYR A 92 0.84 10.80 5.34
N MET A 93 -0.14 11.00 4.46
CA MET A 93 -1.24 11.96 4.63
C MET A 93 -2.63 11.32 4.64
N HIS A 94 -2.72 10.00 4.57
CA HIS A 94 -4.01 9.27 4.54
C HIS A 94 -4.02 8.09 5.54
N GLY A 95 -5.13 7.38 5.62
CA GLY A 95 -5.24 6.14 6.39
C GLY A 95 -4.67 4.95 5.63
N VAL A 96 -4.33 3.87 6.34
CA VAL A 96 -3.82 2.65 5.71
C VAL A 96 -4.92 1.76 5.15
N SER A 97 -6.20 2.01 5.51
CA SER A 97 -7.26 1.04 5.24
C SER A 97 -8.65 1.66 5.32
N HIS A 98 -9.51 1.20 4.45
CA HIS A 98 -10.96 1.37 4.50
C HIS A 98 -11.66 0.04 4.21
N HIS A 99 -12.96 -0.05 4.49
CA HIS A 99 -13.76 -1.22 4.11
C HIS A 99 -14.08 -1.18 2.62
N LEU A 100 -14.11 -2.38 2.02
CA LEU A 100 -14.58 -2.62 0.66
C LEU A 100 -15.93 -3.36 0.68
N GLY A 101 -16.77 -3.06 -0.30
CA GLY A 101 -18.08 -3.69 -0.43
C GLY A 101 -18.83 -3.23 -1.67
N ILE A 102 -20.09 -2.82 -1.50
CA ILE A 102 -20.93 -2.26 -2.56
C ILE A 102 -20.37 -0.93 -3.06
N ASP A 103 -19.79 -0.15 -2.16
CA ASP A 103 -18.98 1.01 -2.49
C ASP A 103 -17.49 0.68 -2.28
N VAL A 104 -16.60 1.28 -3.07
CA VAL A 104 -15.15 1.09 -2.93
C VAL A 104 -14.68 1.60 -1.55
N HIS A 105 -15.15 2.76 -1.12
CA HIS A 105 -15.07 3.24 0.26
C HIS A 105 -16.39 2.90 0.94
N ASP A 106 -16.54 1.65 1.37
CA ASP A 106 -17.81 1.17 1.92
C ASP A 106 -18.09 1.73 3.32
N VAL A 107 -19.35 1.81 3.64
CA VAL A 107 -19.81 2.41 4.90
C VAL A 107 -19.34 1.61 6.11
N THR A 108 -18.93 2.30 7.13
CA THR A 108 -18.66 1.76 8.46
C THR A 108 -19.36 2.61 9.51
N VAL A 109 -19.65 2.04 10.66
CA VAL A 109 -20.32 2.77 11.74
C VAL A 109 -19.45 3.92 12.24
N ASP A 110 -18.17 3.63 12.45
CA ASP A 110 -17.11 4.60 12.77
C ASP A 110 -15.71 3.95 12.59
N SER A 111 -14.67 4.77 12.61
CA SER A 111 -13.27 4.32 12.49
C SER A 111 -12.78 3.47 13.67
N ASN A 112 -13.53 3.36 14.75
CA ASN A 112 -13.26 2.48 15.89
C ASN A 112 -14.03 1.15 15.80
N SER A 113 -14.82 0.96 14.73
CA SER A 113 -15.49 -0.31 14.50
C SER A 113 -14.48 -1.44 14.39
N ARG A 114 -14.74 -2.53 15.12
CA ARG A 114 -13.83 -3.68 15.13
C ARG A 114 -14.03 -4.53 13.90
N LEU A 115 -12.93 -4.91 13.28
CA LEU A 115 -12.90 -5.85 12.18
C LEU A 115 -13.54 -7.18 12.59
N ARG A 116 -14.31 -7.77 11.70
CA ARG A 116 -15.00 -9.04 11.91
C ARG A 116 -14.57 -10.05 10.85
N PRO A 117 -14.61 -11.36 11.13
CA PRO A 117 -14.43 -12.36 10.10
C PRO A 117 -15.39 -12.12 8.92
N GLY A 118 -14.87 -12.28 7.70
CA GLY A 118 -15.59 -12.00 6.45
C GLY A 118 -15.54 -10.54 5.98
N ALA A 119 -15.02 -9.61 6.78
CA ALA A 119 -14.77 -8.24 6.30
C ALA A 119 -13.63 -8.23 5.28
N ILE A 120 -13.78 -7.43 4.21
CA ILE A 120 -12.70 -7.10 3.29
C ILE A 120 -12.33 -5.64 3.51
N ILE A 121 -11.05 -5.38 3.59
CA ILE A 121 -10.47 -4.04 3.78
C ILE A 121 -9.36 -3.82 2.76
N SER A 122 -9.12 -2.56 2.40
CA SER A 122 -7.87 -2.17 1.73
C SER A 122 -6.69 -2.25 2.69
N ASP A 123 -5.50 -2.43 2.15
CA ASP A 123 -4.21 -2.26 2.83
C ASP A 123 -3.32 -1.44 1.89
N GLU A 124 -3.29 -0.12 2.10
CA GLU A 124 -2.80 0.87 1.14
C GLU A 124 -1.74 1.83 1.70
N PRO A 125 -0.67 1.35 2.33
CA PRO A 125 0.40 2.25 2.76
C PRO A 125 1.02 3.00 1.57
N GLY A 126 1.41 4.26 1.80
CA GLY A 126 2.06 5.08 0.78
C GLY A 126 3.03 6.09 1.37
N LEU A 127 4.01 6.51 0.60
CA LEU A 127 4.92 7.61 0.92
C LEU A 127 5.00 8.58 -0.26
N TYR A 128 4.90 9.87 0.05
CA TYR A 128 4.89 10.95 -0.93
C TYR A 128 5.94 11.98 -0.53
N ILE A 129 7.08 11.97 -1.27
CA ILE A 129 8.30 12.71 -0.93
C ILE A 129 8.53 13.75 -2.03
N ASP A 130 7.98 14.95 -1.85
CA ASP A 130 8.01 16.03 -2.84
C ASP A 130 9.44 16.43 -3.23
N GLU A 131 10.34 16.53 -2.25
CA GLU A 131 11.73 16.89 -2.50
C GLU A 131 12.53 15.88 -3.31
N TRP A 132 11.99 14.67 -3.49
CA TRP A 132 12.55 13.62 -4.34
C TRP A 132 11.72 13.32 -5.57
N GLU A 133 10.56 13.95 -5.71
CA GLU A 133 9.57 13.70 -6.76
C GLU A 133 9.15 12.21 -6.80
N ILE A 134 9.03 11.59 -5.60
CA ILE A 134 8.66 10.18 -5.43
C ILE A 134 7.33 10.09 -4.70
N GLY A 135 6.35 9.46 -5.37
CA GLY A 135 5.11 9.00 -4.76
C GLY A 135 4.95 7.50 -4.99
N ILE A 136 4.83 6.73 -3.93
CA ILE A 136 4.68 5.28 -3.99
C ILE A 136 3.54 4.87 -3.07
N ARG A 137 2.57 4.10 -3.61
CA ARG A 137 1.57 3.36 -2.86
C ARG A 137 1.53 1.93 -3.36
N ILE A 138 1.37 0.99 -2.44
CA ILE A 138 1.09 -0.41 -2.71
C ILE A 138 -0.19 -0.74 -1.97
N GLU A 139 -1.17 -1.30 -2.66
CA GLU A 139 -2.47 -1.59 -2.11
C GLU A 139 -2.94 -2.97 -2.50
N ASP A 140 -3.48 -3.66 -1.53
CA ASP A 140 -4.04 -4.99 -1.66
C ASP A 140 -5.41 -5.06 -0.98
N ASP A 141 -6.29 -5.92 -1.51
CA ASP A 141 -7.52 -6.32 -0.84
C ASP A 141 -7.21 -7.42 0.19
N VAL A 142 -7.64 -7.22 1.43
CA VAL A 142 -7.35 -8.12 2.55
C VAL A 142 -8.64 -8.64 3.18
N LEU A 143 -8.82 -9.95 3.15
CA LEU A 143 -9.92 -10.65 3.83
C LEU A 143 -9.55 -10.93 5.29
N ILE A 144 -10.38 -10.50 6.22
CA ILE A 144 -10.28 -10.87 7.63
C ILE A 144 -10.88 -12.27 7.83
N THR A 145 -10.08 -13.22 8.29
CA THR A 145 -10.48 -14.59 8.60
C THR A 145 -10.91 -14.75 10.06
N GLU A 146 -11.18 -15.98 10.52
CA GLU A 146 -11.57 -16.23 11.91
C GLU A 146 -10.45 -15.89 12.93
N ASP A 147 -9.17 -15.99 12.52
CA ASP A 147 -8.01 -15.88 13.40
C ASP A 147 -6.89 -14.97 12.87
N GLY A 148 -7.04 -14.41 11.66
CA GLY A 148 -6.02 -13.57 11.02
C GLY A 148 -6.53 -12.83 9.80
N ALA A 149 -5.70 -12.75 8.77
CA ALA A 149 -6.04 -12.14 7.49
C ALA A 149 -5.36 -12.85 6.31
N VAL A 150 -5.94 -12.68 5.11
CA VAL A 150 -5.42 -13.22 3.84
C VAL A 150 -5.44 -12.10 2.80
N CYS A 151 -4.33 -11.90 2.13
CA CYS A 151 -4.23 -11.01 0.97
C CYS A 151 -4.89 -11.69 -0.23
N LEU A 152 -5.96 -11.09 -0.77
CA LEU A 152 -6.71 -11.62 -1.92
C LEU A 152 -6.00 -11.36 -3.26
N SER A 153 -5.09 -10.39 -3.28
CA SER A 153 -4.31 -9.98 -4.45
C SER A 153 -2.85 -10.46 -4.40
N GLU A 154 -2.56 -11.54 -3.66
CA GLU A 154 -1.20 -12.03 -3.44
C GLU A 154 -0.47 -12.42 -4.74
N ASP A 155 -1.21 -12.87 -5.75
CA ASP A 155 -0.66 -13.26 -7.05
C ASP A 155 -0.21 -12.08 -7.93
N ILE A 156 -0.55 -10.84 -7.56
CA ILE A 156 -0.10 -9.64 -8.28
C ILE A 156 1.33 -9.31 -7.87
N ILE A 157 2.24 -9.25 -8.86
CA ILE A 157 3.65 -8.91 -8.61
C ILE A 157 3.76 -7.59 -7.82
N ARG A 158 4.66 -7.59 -6.82
CA ARG A 158 4.78 -6.47 -5.88
C ARG A 158 6.20 -6.17 -5.40
N THR A 159 7.19 -6.98 -5.74
CA THR A 159 8.60 -6.64 -5.43
C THR A 159 9.22 -5.83 -6.55
N THR A 160 10.20 -4.99 -6.23
CA THR A 160 10.91 -4.22 -7.25
C THR A 160 11.60 -5.12 -8.25
N GLU A 161 12.14 -6.26 -7.81
CA GLU A 161 12.81 -7.26 -8.63
C GLU A 161 11.85 -7.91 -9.62
N ASP A 162 10.68 -8.36 -9.17
CA ASP A 162 9.69 -9.00 -10.02
C ASP A 162 9.10 -8.03 -11.05
N ILE A 163 8.87 -6.77 -10.64
CA ILE A 163 8.40 -5.71 -11.53
C ILE A 163 9.44 -5.43 -12.62
N GLU A 164 10.70 -5.23 -12.26
CA GLU A 164 11.78 -5.00 -13.22
C GLU A 164 11.97 -6.18 -14.17
N ALA A 165 11.90 -7.41 -13.66
CA ALA A 165 12.00 -8.64 -14.46
C ALA A 165 10.85 -8.74 -15.47
N TYR A 166 9.61 -8.56 -15.00
CA TYR A 166 8.41 -8.58 -15.85
C TYR A 166 8.46 -7.52 -16.95
N MET A 167 8.82 -6.28 -16.60
CA MET A 167 8.91 -5.19 -17.56
C MET A 167 10.03 -5.40 -18.58
N ALA A 168 11.15 -6.00 -18.17
CA ALA A 168 12.24 -6.33 -19.09
C ALA A 168 11.83 -7.39 -20.12
N GLU A 169 11.09 -8.43 -19.68
CA GLU A 169 10.59 -9.50 -20.54
C GLU A 169 9.54 -9.01 -21.55
N HIS A 170 8.70 -8.06 -21.14
CA HIS A 170 7.57 -7.57 -21.95
C HIS A 170 7.86 -6.24 -22.66
N LYS A 171 9.10 -5.77 -22.65
CA LYS A 171 9.51 -4.54 -23.35
C LYS A 171 9.34 -4.74 -24.86
N LYS A 172 8.32 -4.09 -25.43
CA LYS A 172 8.19 -4.03 -26.89
C LYS A 172 9.31 -3.15 -27.47
N ASN A 173 10.09 -3.70 -28.39
CA ASN A 173 11.10 -2.96 -29.17
C ASN A 173 10.44 -1.90 -30.04
#